data_07ef678e3bc76222d64c0886842bfdfb
#
_entry.id   07ef678e3bc76222d64c0886842bfdfb
#
_cell.length_a   1.000
_cell.length_b   1.000
_cell.length_c   1.000
_cell.angle_alpha   90.00
_cell.angle_beta   90.00
_cell.angle_gamma   90.00
#
_symmetry.space_group_name_H-M   'P 1'
#
loop_
_entity.id
_entity.type
_entity.pdbx_description
1 polymer ?
#
loop_
_entity_poly.entity_id
_entity_poly.type
_entity_poly.pdbx_seq_one_letter_code
_entity_poly.pdbx_strand_id
1 'polypeptide(L)'
;MGTFRDFDAPVFKNLTSAIRALAMDAVQKANSGHPGMPMGMAEIAEVLWIHHLRHNPVNPKWMDRDRFVLSNGHGSMLIYALLHLTGYDLPMEEIKRFRQLHSKTPGHPEYGYTPGVETTTGPLGQGLANAVGMALAEKILAADFNRPGFDIVNHYTYVFVGDGCLMEGISHEACSLAGTLGLGKLICFYDDNGISIDGHVEGWFTDDTPKRFEAYGWHVVPNVNGHDPIAIEAAIEAAKQTVNKPSMICCKTVIGMGSPNKADTHEVHGAALGDTEIAATRPHIGWNHLPFEIPQEVYAMWDGRAKGKKLETEWNNKFAEYKEKYPAESAEFVRRMSGELLAGWREHVDGLIGRVNAKQETIASRKASQNAIEGLAPSLPELVGGSADLAGSNLTLWSGSKAISQETGGNYIYYGVREFGMSAVMNGLSLHGGIIPYGATFLMFSEYA
;
A
#
# COMPACT_ATOMS: atom_id res chain seq x y z
N MET A 1 -28.49 7.23 -3.81
CA MET A 1 -27.81 7.82 -4.97
C MET A 1 -26.98 8.97 -4.44
N GLY A 2 -25.66 8.77 -4.28
CA GLY A 2 -24.73 9.86 -3.96
C GLY A 2 -24.69 10.82 -5.15
N THR A 3 -24.78 12.10 -4.89
CA THR A 3 -24.54 13.12 -5.90
C THR A 3 -23.05 13.05 -6.22
N PHE A 4 -22.70 12.70 -7.47
CA PHE A 4 -21.32 12.81 -7.95
C PHE A 4 -20.80 14.22 -7.70
N ARG A 5 -19.53 14.34 -7.35
CA ARG A 5 -18.88 15.64 -7.16
C ARG A 5 -18.82 16.37 -8.50
N ASP A 6 -19.00 17.68 -8.45
CA ASP A 6 -18.80 18.52 -9.62
C ASP A 6 -17.30 18.82 -9.73
N PHE A 7 -16.63 18.17 -10.70
CA PHE A 7 -15.22 18.42 -10.98
C PHE A 7 -15.12 19.65 -11.90
N ASP A 8 -14.76 20.80 -11.33
CA ASP A 8 -14.45 22.00 -12.11
C ASP A 8 -13.26 21.72 -13.04
N ALA A 9 -13.53 21.59 -14.34
CA ALA A 9 -12.54 21.14 -15.31
C ALA A 9 -11.25 22.00 -15.36
N PRO A 10 -11.29 23.35 -15.30
CA PRO A 10 -10.09 24.16 -15.24
C PRO A 10 -9.25 23.93 -13.98
N VAL A 11 -9.91 23.81 -12.85
CA VAL A 11 -9.27 23.57 -11.55
C VAL A 11 -8.63 22.18 -11.53
N PHE A 12 -9.41 21.15 -11.87
CA PHE A 12 -8.95 19.77 -11.94
C PHE A 12 -7.73 19.61 -12.87
N LYS A 13 -7.78 20.27 -14.04
CA LYS A 13 -6.67 20.30 -14.98
C LYS A 13 -5.40 20.92 -14.37
N ASN A 14 -5.53 22.00 -13.60
CA ASN A 14 -4.37 22.62 -12.94
C ASN A 14 -3.77 21.70 -11.87
N LEU A 15 -4.60 21.00 -11.11
CA LEU A 15 -4.15 20.06 -10.07
C LEU A 15 -3.38 18.88 -10.67
N THR A 16 -3.90 18.26 -11.72
CA THR A 16 -3.24 17.14 -12.41
C THR A 16 -2.00 17.60 -13.18
N SER A 17 -2.02 18.82 -13.77
CA SER A 17 -0.86 19.39 -14.44
C SER A 17 0.30 19.69 -13.48
N ALA A 18 0.04 19.99 -12.20
CA ALA A 18 1.08 20.15 -11.19
C ALA A 18 1.84 18.83 -10.95
N ILE A 19 1.13 17.70 -10.88
CA ILE A 19 1.77 16.37 -10.78
C ILE A 19 2.66 16.12 -12.00
N ARG A 20 2.15 16.32 -13.21
CA ARG A 20 2.86 16.15 -14.48
C ARG A 20 4.11 17.02 -14.54
N ALA A 21 3.98 18.29 -14.17
CA ALA A 21 5.08 19.26 -14.17
C ALA A 21 6.19 18.82 -13.21
N LEU A 22 5.86 18.48 -11.95
CA LEU A 22 6.85 18.01 -10.97
C LEU A 22 7.54 16.71 -11.43
N ALA A 23 6.80 15.78 -12.02
CA ALA A 23 7.35 14.52 -12.49
C ALA A 23 8.36 14.75 -13.64
N MET A 24 7.97 15.50 -14.69
CA MET A 24 8.86 15.75 -15.82
C MET A 24 10.09 16.60 -15.42
N ASP A 25 9.90 17.62 -14.56
CA ASP A 25 10.99 18.51 -14.14
C ASP A 25 12.02 17.79 -13.28
N ALA A 26 11.58 16.97 -12.32
CA ALA A 26 12.49 16.23 -11.45
C ALA A 26 13.28 15.16 -12.21
N VAL A 27 12.61 14.40 -13.08
CA VAL A 27 13.26 13.39 -13.92
C VAL A 27 14.22 14.04 -14.91
N GLN A 28 13.85 15.16 -15.54
CA GLN A 28 14.74 15.90 -16.45
C GLN A 28 15.98 16.42 -15.72
N LYS A 29 15.79 17.03 -14.54
CA LYS A 29 16.91 17.56 -13.75
C LYS A 29 17.86 16.46 -13.30
N ALA A 30 17.34 15.29 -12.92
CA ALA A 30 18.14 14.15 -12.53
C ALA A 30 18.76 13.43 -13.74
N ASN A 31 18.27 13.72 -14.94
CA ASN A 31 18.57 12.99 -16.19
C ASN A 31 18.42 11.47 -16.01
N SER A 32 17.48 11.05 -15.17
CA SER A 32 17.21 9.66 -14.82
C SER A 32 15.87 9.56 -14.11
N GLY A 33 15.07 8.54 -14.43
CA GLY A 33 13.79 8.26 -13.79
C GLY A 33 12.70 7.92 -14.79
N HIS A 34 11.48 7.81 -14.28
CA HIS A 34 10.32 7.30 -15.01
C HIS A 34 9.18 8.33 -14.95
N PRO A 35 9.07 9.24 -15.94
CA PRO A 35 8.03 10.28 -15.91
C PRO A 35 6.67 9.80 -16.43
N GLY A 36 6.66 8.74 -17.26
CA GLY A 36 5.48 8.35 -18.02
C GLY A 36 4.29 7.92 -17.17
N MET A 37 4.49 7.02 -16.21
CA MET A 37 3.44 6.58 -15.30
C MET A 37 2.89 7.72 -14.42
N PRO A 38 3.72 8.55 -13.75
CA PRO A 38 3.23 9.72 -13.02
C PRO A 38 2.36 10.67 -13.85
N MET A 39 2.71 10.86 -15.11
CA MET A 39 1.94 11.71 -16.02
C MET A 39 0.62 11.04 -16.44
N GLY A 40 0.63 9.72 -16.63
CA GLY A 40 -0.55 8.94 -17.03
C GLY A 40 -1.58 8.78 -15.92
N MET A 41 -1.13 8.65 -14.66
CA MET A 41 -2.02 8.41 -13.51
C MET A 41 -2.42 9.67 -12.74
N ALA A 42 -2.16 10.86 -13.25
CA ALA A 42 -2.37 12.10 -12.52
C ALA A 42 -3.82 12.34 -12.11
N GLU A 43 -4.80 11.99 -12.95
CA GLU A 43 -6.23 12.13 -12.66
C GLU A 43 -6.66 11.13 -11.56
N ILE A 44 -6.24 9.87 -11.67
CA ILE A 44 -6.55 8.83 -10.67
C ILE A 44 -5.99 9.24 -9.30
N ALA A 45 -4.76 9.75 -9.29
CA ALA A 45 -4.10 10.19 -8.08
C ALA A 45 -4.80 11.41 -7.44
N GLU A 46 -5.21 12.38 -8.24
CA GLU A 46 -5.94 13.56 -7.76
C GLU A 46 -7.26 13.15 -7.11
N VAL A 47 -8.11 12.38 -7.82
CA VAL A 47 -9.42 11.95 -7.30
C VAL A 47 -9.23 11.15 -6.00
N LEU A 48 -8.27 10.23 -5.95
CA LEU A 48 -8.02 9.45 -4.75
C LEU A 48 -7.57 10.32 -3.58
N TRP A 49 -6.51 11.11 -3.77
CA TRP A 49 -5.84 11.81 -2.68
C TRP A 49 -6.62 13.00 -2.12
N ILE A 50 -7.29 13.76 -2.98
CA ILE A 50 -8.09 14.91 -2.54
C ILE A 50 -9.42 14.45 -1.94
N HIS A 51 -10.07 13.45 -2.55
CA HIS A 51 -11.46 13.18 -2.25
C HIS A 51 -11.68 11.96 -1.35
N HIS A 52 -10.86 10.93 -1.44
CA HIS A 52 -11.11 9.65 -0.76
C HIS A 52 -10.11 9.30 0.32
N LEU A 53 -8.81 9.52 0.10
CA LEU A 53 -7.76 9.11 1.02
C LEU A 53 -7.89 9.84 2.37
N ARG A 54 -7.98 9.06 3.45
CA ARG A 54 -7.99 9.54 4.82
C ARG A 54 -6.57 9.54 5.37
N HIS A 55 -5.91 10.67 5.33
CA HIS A 55 -4.54 10.82 5.80
C HIS A 55 -4.35 12.14 6.53
N ASN A 56 -3.29 12.25 7.33
CA ASN A 56 -2.90 13.52 7.96
C ASN A 56 -1.42 13.81 7.66
N PRO A 57 -1.12 14.76 6.77
CA PRO A 57 0.26 15.12 6.44
C PRO A 57 1.11 15.56 7.64
N VAL A 58 0.47 16.13 8.68
CA VAL A 58 1.14 16.58 9.91
C VAL A 58 1.45 15.40 10.84
N ASN A 59 0.67 14.32 10.76
CA ASN A 59 0.90 13.07 11.48
C ASN A 59 0.86 11.86 10.54
N PRO A 60 1.94 11.59 9.80
CA PRO A 60 2.01 10.45 8.88
C PRO A 60 1.87 9.08 9.54
N LYS A 61 1.90 9.03 10.87
CA LYS A 61 1.77 7.80 11.67
C LYS A 61 0.43 7.67 12.38
N TRP A 62 -0.58 8.50 12.03
CA TRP A 62 -1.92 8.33 12.58
C TRP A 62 -2.39 6.87 12.43
N MET A 63 -2.85 6.26 13.52
CA MET A 63 -3.08 4.81 13.60
C MET A 63 -4.15 4.32 12.61
N ASP A 64 -5.26 5.06 12.44
CA ASP A 64 -6.38 4.71 11.54
C ASP A 64 -6.34 5.49 10.21
N ARG A 65 -5.15 5.91 9.75
CA ARG A 65 -5.00 6.46 8.40
C ARG A 65 -5.19 5.38 7.35
N ASP A 66 -5.69 5.74 6.18
CA ASP A 66 -5.60 4.87 5.02
C ASP A 66 -4.12 4.68 4.62
N ARG A 67 -3.78 3.52 4.06
CA ARG A 67 -2.45 3.23 3.52
C ARG A 67 -2.48 3.40 2.01
N PHE A 68 -1.47 4.08 1.49
CA PHE A 68 -1.26 4.19 0.05
C PHE A 68 0.06 3.53 -0.35
N VAL A 69 0.00 2.59 -1.29
CA VAL A 69 1.15 1.84 -1.79
C VAL A 69 1.31 2.07 -3.28
N LEU A 70 2.48 2.54 -3.68
CA LEU A 70 2.86 2.65 -5.09
C LEU A 70 3.64 1.38 -5.48
N SER A 71 2.94 0.33 -5.96
CA SER A 71 3.59 -0.94 -6.34
C SER A 71 4.39 -0.81 -7.64
N ASN A 72 3.94 0.02 -8.57
CA ASN A 72 4.73 0.47 -9.72
C ASN A 72 5.73 1.56 -9.30
N GLY A 73 6.59 1.20 -8.34
CA GLY A 73 7.50 2.10 -7.63
C GLY A 73 8.54 2.81 -8.49
N HIS A 74 8.77 2.36 -9.74
CA HIS A 74 9.59 3.08 -10.71
C HIS A 74 9.03 4.49 -10.99
N GLY A 75 7.69 4.66 -10.97
CA GLY A 75 7.03 5.97 -11.07
C GLY A 75 7.04 6.79 -9.78
N SER A 76 8.10 6.70 -8.99
CA SER A 76 8.22 7.28 -7.65
C SER A 76 7.92 8.78 -7.58
N MET A 77 8.15 9.53 -8.66
CA MET A 77 7.79 10.95 -8.68
C MET A 77 6.29 11.22 -8.51
N LEU A 78 5.41 10.23 -8.78
CA LEU A 78 4.00 10.39 -8.46
C LEU A 78 3.78 10.55 -6.95
N ILE A 79 4.25 9.59 -6.16
CA ILE A 79 4.08 9.67 -4.70
C ILE A 79 4.82 10.87 -4.09
N TYR A 80 6.00 11.23 -4.60
CA TYR A 80 6.73 12.40 -4.09
C TYR A 80 6.00 13.71 -4.40
N ALA A 81 5.43 13.86 -5.60
CA ALA A 81 4.61 15.01 -5.94
C ALA A 81 3.37 15.11 -5.04
N LEU A 82 2.68 13.98 -4.80
CA LEU A 82 1.50 13.92 -3.93
C LEU A 82 1.83 14.28 -2.48
N LEU A 83 2.90 13.70 -1.92
CA LEU A 83 3.35 14.00 -0.56
C LEU A 83 3.75 15.48 -0.41
N HIS A 84 4.48 16.03 -1.39
CA HIS A 84 4.85 17.44 -1.39
C HIS A 84 3.64 18.35 -1.46
N LEU A 85 2.76 18.13 -2.43
CA LEU A 85 1.60 18.99 -2.68
C LEU A 85 0.59 18.95 -1.52
N THR A 86 0.38 17.79 -0.91
CA THR A 86 -0.57 17.62 0.20
C THR A 86 -0.03 18.12 1.56
N GLY A 87 1.26 18.48 1.64
CA GLY A 87 1.83 19.16 2.80
C GLY A 87 2.53 18.26 3.82
N TYR A 88 3.00 17.07 3.40
CA TYR A 88 3.97 16.30 4.20
C TYR A 88 5.32 17.04 4.31
N ASP A 89 6.18 16.62 5.24
CA ASP A 89 7.54 17.14 5.38
C ASP A 89 8.45 16.70 4.23
N LEU A 90 8.09 17.14 3.04
CA LEU A 90 8.84 16.93 1.80
C LEU A 90 8.93 18.24 1.01
N PRO A 91 9.88 19.14 1.33
CA PRO A 91 9.98 20.44 0.70
C PRO A 91 10.43 20.35 -0.76
N MET A 92 10.17 21.39 -1.55
CA MET A 92 10.52 21.48 -2.96
C MET A 92 12.02 21.23 -3.21
N GLU A 93 12.87 21.60 -2.28
CA GLU A 93 14.31 21.35 -2.40
C GLU A 93 14.66 19.86 -2.44
N GLU A 94 13.89 19.01 -1.75
CA GLU A 94 14.04 17.55 -1.86
C GLU A 94 13.51 17.01 -3.19
N ILE A 95 12.42 17.57 -3.72
CA ILE A 95 11.94 17.26 -5.09
C ILE A 95 13.00 17.58 -6.14
N LYS A 96 13.66 18.76 -6.03
CA LYS A 96 14.76 19.18 -6.90
C LYS A 96 16.00 18.28 -6.78
N ARG A 97 16.12 17.50 -5.70
CA ARG A 97 17.21 16.55 -5.44
C ARG A 97 16.82 15.11 -5.73
N PHE A 98 15.78 14.89 -6.53
CA PHE A 98 15.34 13.55 -6.95
C PHE A 98 16.53 12.70 -7.43
N ARG A 99 16.64 11.46 -6.92
CA ARG A 99 17.73 10.51 -7.21
C ARG A 99 19.14 10.96 -6.79
N GLN A 100 19.26 11.98 -5.97
CA GLN A 100 20.55 12.38 -5.43
C GLN A 100 20.81 11.67 -4.10
N LEU A 101 22.09 11.36 -3.83
CA LEU A 101 22.49 10.67 -2.61
C LEU A 101 22.02 11.47 -1.36
N HIS A 102 21.47 10.78 -0.39
CA HIS A 102 20.89 11.30 0.85
C HIS A 102 19.72 12.28 0.69
N SER A 103 19.06 12.33 -0.48
CA SER A 103 17.78 13.05 -0.60
C SER A 103 16.63 12.26 0.00
N LYS A 104 15.55 12.95 0.40
CA LYS A 104 14.29 12.32 0.77
C LYS A 104 13.50 11.74 -0.43
N THR A 105 14.04 11.85 -1.65
CA THR A 105 13.42 11.40 -2.90
C THR A 105 14.32 10.42 -3.66
N PRO A 106 14.60 9.23 -3.10
CA PRO A 106 15.37 8.20 -3.80
C PRO A 106 14.66 7.76 -5.09
N GLY A 107 15.36 7.03 -5.95
CA GLY A 107 14.86 6.62 -7.27
C GLY A 107 13.58 5.76 -7.21
N HIS A 108 13.39 5.02 -6.14
CA HIS A 108 12.20 4.26 -5.80
C HIS A 108 11.79 4.59 -4.37
N PRO A 109 10.48 4.50 -4.01
CA PRO A 109 10.04 4.79 -2.64
C PRO A 109 10.73 3.90 -1.62
N GLU A 110 11.27 4.50 -0.54
CA GLU A 110 11.93 3.77 0.55
C GLU A 110 11.28 4.12 1.89
N TYR A 111 10.85 3.09 2.60
CA TYR A 111 10.28 3.22 3.94
C TYR A 111 11.32 3.82 4.91
N GLY A 112 10.90 4.83 5.67
CA GLY A 112 11.77 5.51 6.63
C GLY A 112 12.57 6.68 6.08
N TYR A 113 12.65 6.85 4.74
CA TYR A 113 13.31 8.00 4.12
C TYR A 113 12.34 9.16 3.89
N THR A 114 11.20 8.88 3.26
CA THR A 114 10.21 9.90 2.93
C THR A 114 9.01 9.77 3.87
N PRO A 115 8.63 10.82 4.63
CA PRO A 115 7.41 10.78 5.43
C PRO A 115 6.18 10.49 4.57
N GLY A 116 5.37 9.49 4.96
CA GLY A 116 4.17 9.08 4.22
C GLY A 116 4.39 7.91 3.25
N VAL A 117 5.60 7.45 3.03
CA VAL A 117 5.89 6.21 2.30
C VAL A 117 5.67 5.02 3.25
N GLU A 118 4.73 4.14 2.91
CA GLU A 118 4.30 3.02 3.75
C GLU A 118 5.17 1.76 3.58
N THR A 119 5.78 1.57 2.43
CA THR A 119 6.65 0.43 2.13
C THR A 119 7.67 0.77 1.05
N THR A 120 8.82 0.09 1.10
CA THR A 120 9.82 0.15 0.04
C THR A 120 9.33 -0.62 -1.17
N THR A 121 9.32 0.03 -2.34
CA THR A 121 8.96 -0.57 -3.62
C THR A 121 10.05 -0.31 -4.68
N GLY A 122 9.89 -0.89 -5.86
CA GLY A 122 10.88 -0.89 -6.92
C GLY A 122 10.90 -2.26 -7.60
N PRO A 123 11.16 -3.35 -6.85
CA PRO A 123 10.87 -4.69 -7.35
C PRO A 123 9.35 -4.84 -7.56
N LEU A 124 8.95 -5.01 -8.83
CA LEU A 124 7.54 -5.07 -9.22
C LEU A 124 6.81 -6.23 -8.53
N GLY A 125 5.55 -6.03 -8.18
CA GLY A 125 4.74 -7.03 -7.46
C GLY A 125 4.89 -6.99 -5.93
N GLN A 126 6.04 -6.57 -5.38
CA GLN A 126 6.27 -6.51 -3.93
C GLN A 126 5.29 -5.56 -3.22
N GLY A 127 5.10 -4.35 -3.76
CA GLY A 127 4.17 -3.38 -3.17
C GLY A 127 2.74 -3.91 -3.08
N LEU A 128 2.24 -4.58 -4.12
CA LEU A 128 0.92 -5.20 -4.13
C LEU A 128 0.81 -6.28 -3.04
N ALA A 129 1.80 -7.16 -2.93
CA ALA A 129 1.80 -8.20 -1.90
C ALA A 129 1.91 -7.62 -0.48
N ASN A 130 2.70 -6.55 -0.29
CA ASN A 130 2.75 -5.83 0.98
C ASN A 130 1.40 -5.16 1.30
N ALA A 131 0.71 -4.60 0.30
CA ALA A 131 -0.63 -4.02 0.47
C ALA A 131 -1.67 -5.08 0.90
N VAL A 132 -1.57 -6.31 0.38
CA VAL A 132 -2.37 -7.45 0.88
C VAL A 132 -2.10 -7.69 2.37
N GLY A 133 -0.84 -7.64 2.79
CA GLY A 133 -0.46 -7.76 4.20
C GLY A 133 -1.03 -6.64 5.07
N MET A 134 -1.00 -5.39 4.59
CA MET A 134 -1.56 -4.23 5.30
C MET A 134 -3.09 -4.35 5.44
N ALA A 135 -3.80 -4.73 4.39
CA ALA A 135 -5.25 -4.95 4.45
C ALA A 135 -5.63 -6.14 5.36
N LEU A 136 -4.78 -7.17 5.40
CA LEU A 136 -4.96 -8.29 6.34
C LEU A 136 -4.72 -7.86 7.79
N ALA A 137 -3.74 -6.99 8.04
CA ALA A 137 -3.50 -6.41 9.37
C ALA A 137 -4.71 -5.61 9.85
N GLU A 138 -5.29 -4.77 8.99
CA GLU A 138 -6.53 -4.05 9.31
C GLU A 138 -7.64 -5.02 9.72
N LYS A 139 -7.87 -6.08 8.93
CA LYS A 139 -8.90 -7.09 9.21
C LYS A 139 -8.69 -7.78 10.57
N ILE A 140 -7.46 -8.17 10.90
CA ILE A 140 -7.12 -8.82 12.17
C ILE A 140 -7.37 -7.86 13.33
N LEU A 141 -6.83 -6.63 13.25
CA LEU A 141 -6.97 -5.64 14.31
C LEU A 141 -8.43 -5.18 14.48
N ALA A 142 -9.19 -5.05 13.38
CA ALA A 142 -10.62 -4.75 13.45
C ALA A 142 -11.40 -5.85 14.18
N ALA A 143 -11.09 -7.12 13.91
CA ALA A 143 -11.70 -8.25 14.61
C ALA A 143 -11.35 -8.28 16.12
N ASP A 144 -10.12 -7.91 16.47
CA ASP A 144 -9.65 -7.89 17.85
C ASP A 144 -10.23 -6.71 18.64
N PHE A 145 -10.29 -5.52 18.04
CA PHE A 145 -10.51 -4.27 18.79
C PHE A 145 -11.82 -3.53 18.50
N ASN A 146 -12.46 -3.73 17.34
CA ASN A 146 -13.75 -3.07 17.11
C ASN A 146 -14.83 -3.63 18.03
N ARG A 147 -15.72 -2.75 18.49
CA ARG A 147 -16.84 -3.08 19.38
C ARG A 147 -18.11 -2.41 18.84
N PRO A 148 -19.30 -2.89 19.19
CA PRO A 148 -20.56 -2.29 18.75
C PRO A 148 -20.59 -0.77 18.98
N GLY A 149 -20.71 -0.02 17.87
CA GLY A 149 -20.68 1.44 17.85
C GLY A 149 -19.29 2.08 17.87
N PHE A 150 -18.23 1.28 17.86
CA PHE A 150 -16.84 1.76 17.88
C PHE A 150 -15.97 1.01 16.86
N ASP A 151 -15.98 1.48 15.63
CA ASP A 151 -15.05 1.04 14.59
C ASP A 151 -13.78 1.89 14.69
N ILE A 152 -12.86 1.51 15.61
CA ILE A 152 -11.61 2.24 15.84
C ILE A 152 -10.51 1.83 14.85
N VAL A 153 -10.65 0.68 14.23
CA VAL A 153 -9.82 0.20 13.10
C VAL A 153 -10.73 0.10 11.89
N ASN A 154 -10.62 1.10 10.98
CA ASN A 154 -11.54 1.20 9.84
C ASN A 154 -10.91 2.02 8.71
N HIS A 155 -9.82 1.53 8.15
CA HIS A 155 -9.10 2.20 7.07
C HIS A 155 -8.91 1.29 5.87
N TYR A 156 -8.75 1.91 4.72
CA TYR A 156 -8.48 1.23 3.45
C TYR A 156 -6.97 1.13 3.19
N THR A 157 -6.62 0.14 2.38
CA THR A 157 -5.31 0.07 1.72
C THR A 157 -5.54 0.26 0.23
N TYR A 158 -5.00 1.36 -0.31
CA TYR A 158 -5.03 1.67 -1.74
C TYR A 158 -3.69 1.34 -2.36
N VAL A 159 -3.70 0.73 -3.54
CA VAL A 159 -2.46 0.39 -4.24
C VAL A 159 -2.55 0.68 -5.73
N PHE A 160 -1.51 1.30 -6.29
CA PHE A 160 -1.36 1.49 -7.72
C PHE A 160 -0.43 0.41 -8.28
N VAL A 161 -0.85 -0.23 -9.35
CA VAL A 161 -0.13 -1.29 -10.05
C VAL A 161 -0.11 -1.03 -11.55
N GLY A 162 0.91 -1.51 -12.26
CA GLY A 162 0.98 -1.50 -13.71
C GLY A 162 1.11 -2.91 -14.28
N ASP A 163 1.20 -3.02 -15.60
CA ASP A 163 1.34 -4.30 -16.34
C ASP A 163 2.44 -5.18 -15.75
N GLY A 164 3.64 -4.62 -15.56
CA GLY A 164 4.77 -5.34 -14.99
C GLY A 164 4.52 -5.88 -13.59
N CYS A 165 3.80 -5.14 -12.72
CA CYS A 165 3.40 -5.65 -11.41
C CYS A 165 2.52 -6.89 -11.53
N LEU A 166 1.62 -6.91 -12.51
CA LEU A 166 0.65 -8.00 -12.70
C LEU A 166 1.24 -9.19 -13.46
N MET A 167 2.37 -9.03 -14.15
CA MET A 167 3.13 -10.12 -14.74
C MET A 167 3.90 -10.94 -13.69
N GLU A 168 4.30 -10.32 -12.59
CA GLU A 168 5.08 -10.96 -11.54
C GLU A 168 4.31 -12.11 -10.87
N GLY A 169 4.97 -13.27 -10.70
CA GLY A 169 4.38 -14.46 -10.06
C GLY A 169 3.87 -14.21 -8.67
N ILE A 170 4.55 -13.36 -7.88
CA ILE A 170 4.14 -12.99 -6.53
C ILE A 170 2.77 -12.32 -6.49
N SER A 171 2.39 -11.58 -7.55
CA SER A 171 1.08 -10.94 -7.63
C SER A 171 -0.05 -11.97 -7.74
N HIS A 172 0.18 -13.07 -8.47
CA HIS A 172 -0.76 -14.21 -8.53
C HIS A 172 -0.94 -14.85 -7.16
N GLU A 173 0.15 -15.09 -6.42
CA GLU A 173 0.13 -15.67 -5.09
C GLU A 173 -0.66 -14.81 -4.10
N ALA A 174 -0.29 -13.52 -4.00
CA ALA A 174 -0.87 -12.59 -3.04
C ALA A 174 -2.33 -12.26 -3.36
N CYS A 175 -2.68 -12.02 -4.64
CA CYS A 175 -4.04 -11.65 -5.03
C CYS A 175 -5.03 -12.81 -4.89
N SER A 176 -4.61 -14.03 -5.20
CA SER A 176 -5.43 -15.23 -4.94
C SER A 176 -5.73 -15.40 -3.45
N LEU A 177 -4.73 -15.19 -2.58
CA LEU A 177 -4.90 -15.23 -1.14
C LEU A 177 -5.84 -14.11 -0.64
N ALA A 178 -5.68 -12.89 -1.16
CA ALA A 178 -6.51 -11.75 -0.79
C ALA A 178 -8.00 -11.97 -1.09
N GLY A 179 -8.31 -12.57 -2.26
CA GLY A 179 -9.67 -12.96 -2.62
C GLY A 179 -10.24 -14.04 -1.68
N THR A 180 -9.43 -15.07 -1.38
CA THR A 180 -9.80 -16.14 -0.44
C THR A 180 -10.12 -15.59 0.95
N LEU A 181 -9.36 -14.62 1.43
CA LEU A 181 -9.56 -13.99 2.75
C LEU A 181 -10.61 -12.88 2.75
N GLY A 182 -11.17 -12.51 1.59
CA GLY A 182 -12.21 -11.49 1.47
C GLY A 182 -11.78 -10.12 1.99
N LEU A 183 -10.60 -9.63 1.58
CA LEU A 183 -10.02 -8.38 2.08
C LEU A 183 -10.72 -7.15 1.48
N GLY A 184 -11.95 -6.86 1.92
CA GLY A 184 -12.83 -5.84 1.33
C GLY A 184 -12.34 -4.39 1.44
N LYS A 185 -11.29 -4.13 2.23
CA LYS A 185 -10.67 -2.80 2.33
C LYS A 185 -9.37 -2.66 1.53
N LEU A 186 -9.05 -3.63 0.67
CA LEU A 186 -8.00 -3.53 -0.32
C LEU A 186 -8.59 -3.08 -1.66
N ILE A 187 -8.16 -1.91 -2.14
CA ILE A 187 -8.60 -1.33 -3.42
C ILE A 187 -7.37 -1.08 -4.29
N CYS A 188 -7.29 -1.82 -5.40
CA CYS A 188 -6.21 -1.72 -6.37
C CYS A 188 -6.65 -0.92 -7.59
N PHE A 189 -5.78 -0.04 -8.08
CA PHE A 189 -5.93 0.65 -9.36
C PHE A 189 -4.89 0.09 -10.33
N TYR A 190 -5.35 -0.49 -11.40
CA TYR A 190 -4.50 -0.99 -12.47
C TYR A 190 -4.33 0.09 -13.54
N ASP A 191 -3.10 0.56 -13.69
CA ASP A 191 -2.65 1.44 -14.77
C ASP A 191 -2.52 0.60 -16.05
N ASP A 192 -3.64 0.43 -16.73
CA ASP A 192 -3.80 -0.38 -17.94
C ASP A 192 -3.46 0.48 -19.17
N ASN A 193 -2.17 0.80 -19.32
CA ASN A 193 -1.66 1.62 -20.42
C ASN A 193 -1.04 0.80 -21.57
N GLY A 194 -0.83 -0.51 -21.38
CA GLY A 194 -0.33 -1.41 -22.42
C GLY A 194 1.13 -1.19 -22.81
N ILE A 195 1.92 -0.44 -22.01
CA ILE A 195 3.31 -0.10 -22.34
C ILE A 195 4.24 -0.54 -21.19
N SER A 196 5.26 -1.30 -21.56
CA SER A 196 6.41 -1.58 -20.69
C SER A 196 7.68 -0.94 -21.25
N ILE A 197 8.83 -1.19 -20.61
CA ILE A 197 10.12 -0.64 -21.07
C ILE A 197 10.53 -1.16 -22.45
N ASP A 198 10.07 -2.37 -22.82
CA ASP A 198 10.36 -2.99 -24.11
C ASP A 198 9.36 -2.61 -25.22
N GLY A 199 8.30 -1.86 -24.88
CA GLY A 199 7.28 -1.41 -25.83
C GLY A 199 5.87 -1.86 -25.49
N HIS A 200 5.01 -2.01 -26.50
CA HIS A 200 3.64 -2.50 -26.35
C HIS A 200 3.63 -3.96 -25.89
N VAL A 201 2.83 -4.24 -24.86
CA VAL A 201 2.85 -5.52 -24.13
C VAL A 201 2.18 -6.69 -24.85
N GLU A 202 1.45 -6.46 -25.95
CA GLU A 202 0.67 -7.48 -26.67
C GLU A 202 1.51 -8.70 -27.13
N GLY A 203 2.84 -8.53 -27.24
CA GLY A 203 3.75 -9.61 -27.61
C GLY A 203 4.07 -10.60 -26.49
N TRP A 204 3.83 -10.23 -25.21
CA TRP A 204 4.24 -11.03 -24.06
C TRP A 204 3.29 -10.94 -22.85
N PHE A 205 2.24 -10.12 -22.91
CA PHE A 205 1.23 -10.02 -21.86
C PHE A 205 -0.15 -9.84 -22.48
N THR A 206 -0.90 -10.93 -22.57
CA THR A 206 -2.22 -11.00 -23.21
C THR A 206 -3.30 -11.51 -22.26
N ASP A 207 -3.03 -11.47 -20.97
CA ASP A 207 -3.98 -11.89 -19.93
C ASP A 207 -5.24 -11.02 -19.97
N ASP A 208 -6.41 -11.66 -19.84
CA ASP A 208 -7.63 -10.95 -19.53
C ASP A 208 -7.61 -10.61 -18.02
N THR A 209 -6.96 -9.51 -17.67
CA THR A 209 -6.78 -9.09 -16.27
C THR A 209 -8.11 -9.01 -15.51
N PRO A 210 -9.18 -8.40 -16.02
CA PRO A 210 -10.49 -8.43 -15.36
C PRO A 210 -10.95 -9.84 -14.99
N LYS A 211 -10.97 -10.78 -15.93
CA LYS A 211 -11.40 -12.16 -15.67
C LYS A 211 -10.47 -12.90 -14.73
N ARG A 212 -9.16 -12.64 -14.80
CA ARG A 212 -8.19 -13.21 -13.87
C ARG A 212 -8.51 -12.82 -12.42
N PHE A 213 -8.80 -11.55 -12.16
CA PHE A 213 -9.15 -11.07 -10.83
C PHE A 213 -10.54 -11.51 -10.38
N GLU A 214 -11.51 -11.61 -11.29
CA GLU A 214 -12.81 -12.24 -11.01
C GLU A 214 -12.63 -13.71 -10.55
N ALA A 215 -11.74 -14.46 -11.23
CA ALA A 215 -11.43 -15.84 -10.86
C ALA A 215 -10.73 -15.96 -9.49
N TYR A 216 -10.01 -14.93 -9.04
CA TYR A 216 -9.49 -14.85 -7.67
C TYR A 216 -10.56 -14.49 -6.62
N GLY A 217 -11.79 -14.21 -7.03
CA GLY A 217 -12.88 -13.80 -6.14
C GLY A 217 -12.91 -12.32 -5.80
N TRP A 218 -12.22 -11.48 -6.58
CA TRP A 218 -12.24 -10.03 -6.43
C TRP A 218 -13.51 -9.42 -7.04
N HIS A 219 -13.86 -8.24 -6.55
CA HIS A 219 -14.74 -7.31 -7.26
C HIS A 219 -13.92 -6.56 -8.30
N VAL A 220 -14.39 -6.50 -9.53
CA VAL A 220 -13.67 -5.87 -10.64
C VAL A 220 -14.52 -4.77 -11.27
N VAL A 221 -13.94 -3.59 -11.43
CA VAL A 221 -14.51 -2.48 -12.20
C VAL A 221 -13.68 -2.33 -13.48
N PRO A 222 -14.10 -2.94 -14.60
CA PRO A 222 -13.33 -2.95 -15.82
C PRO A 222 -13.50 -1.66 -16.65
N ASN A 223 -12.51 -1.37 -17.53
CA ASN A 223 -12.60 -0.34 -18.57
C ASN A 223 -12.94 1.07 -18.06
N VAL A 224 -12.45 1.44 -16.88
CA VAL A 224 -12.59 2.79 -16.37
C VAL A 224 -11.71 3.74 -17.20
N ASN A 225 -12.26 4.85 -17.71
CA ASN A 225 -11.43 5.89 -18.30
C ASN A 225 -10.61 6.57 -17.20
N GLY A 226 -9.30 6.28 -17.16
CA GLY A 226 -8.37 6.79 -16.15
C GLY A 226 -8.09 8.29 -16.26
N HIS A 227 -8.65 8.97 -17.27
CA HIS A 227 -8.56 10.41 -17.46
C HIS A 227 -9.92 11.14 -17.24
N ASP A 228 -10.96 10.40 -16.84
CA ASP A 228 -12.28 10.95 -16.51
C ASP A 228 -12.50 10.90 -14.99
N PRO A 229 -12.45 12.03 -14.27
CA PRO A 229 -12.63 12.06 -12.82
C PRO A 229 -13.99 11.53 -12.37
N ILE A 230 -15.03 11.66 -13.17
CA ILE A 230 -16.37 11.17 -12.84
C ILE A 230 -16.38 9.64 -12.89
N ALA A 231 -15.77 9.06 -13.91
CA ALA A 231 -15.65 7.60 -14.03
C ALA A 231 -14.78 7.01 -12.90
N ILE A 232 -13.69 7.68 -12.54
CA ILE A 232 -12.81 7.29 -11.44
C ILE A 232 -13.55 7.35 -10.09
N GLU A 233 -14.24 8.45 -9.81
CA GLU A 233 -15.06 8.65 -8.59
C GLU A 233 -16.10 7.51 -8.46
N ALA A 234 -16.85 7.24 -9.54
CA ALA A 234 -17.85 6.18 -9.56
C ALA A 234 -17.25 4.80 -9.27
N ALA A 235 -16.07 4.51 -9.83
CA ALA A 235 -15.37 3.23 -9.61
C ALA A 235 -14.90 3.07 -8.16
N ILE A 236 -14.38 4.13 -7.54
CA ILE A 236 -13.96 4.13 -6.13
C ILE A 236 -15.17 3.89 -5.21
N GLU A 237 -16.29 4.58 -5.46
CA GLU A 237 -17.50 4.39 -4.68
C GLU A 237 -18.06 2.96 -4.82
N ALA A 238 -18.05 2.37 -6.02
CA ALA A 238 -18.44 0.98 -6.23
C ALA A 238 -17.54 0.01 -5.47
N ALA A 239 -16.22 0.25 -5.47
CA ALA A 239 -15.26 -0.54 -4.71
C ALA A 239 -15.51 -0.46 -3.20
N LYS A 240 -15.78 0.73 -2.66
CA LYS A 240 -16.08 0.94 -1.23
C LYS A 240 -17.39 0.29 -0.78
N GLN A 241 -18.37 0.17 -1.66
CA GLN A 241 -19.62 -0.53 -1.38
C GLN A 241 -19.45 -2.06 -1.29
N THR A 242 -18.36 -2.59 -1.82
CA THR A 242 -18.07 -4.02 -1.83
C THR A 242 -17.22 -4.40 -0.63
N VAL A 243 -17.86 -4.66 0.50
CA VAL A 243 -17.20 -4.80 1.83
C VAL A 243 -16.54 -6.17 2.08
N ASN A 244 -16.83 -7.18 1.28
CA ASN A 244 -16.42 -8.59 1.53
C ASN A 244 -15.48 -9.15 0.45
N LYS A 245 -15.02 -8.33 -0.47
CA LYS A 245 -14.07 -8.70 -1.52
C LYS A 245 -13.09 -7.57 -1.75
N PRO A 246 -11.80 -7.86 -2.00
CA PRO A 246 -10.90 -6.85 -2.53
C PRO A 246 -11.37 -6.37 -3.89
N SER A 247 -11.03 -5.13 -4.26
CA SER A 247 -11.47 -4.53 -5.52
C SER A 247 -10.30 -4.21 -6.44
N MET A 248 -10.48 -4.50 -7.74
CA MET A 248 -9.57 -4.11 -8.83
C MET A 248 -10.29 -3.13 -9.75
N ILE A 249 -9.80 -1.92 -9.84
CA ILE A 249 -10.29 -0.89 -10.77
C ILE A 249 -9.31 -0.85 -11.95
N CYS A 250 -9.74 -1.33 -13.11
CA CYS A 250 -8.91 -1.37 -14.32
C CYS A 250 -9.05 -0.05 -15.08
N CYS A 251 -8.06 0.83 -14.94
CA CYS A 251 -8.06 2.17 -15.49
C CYS A 251 -7.30 2.21 -16.83
N LYS A 252 -8.00 2.45 -17.92
CA LYS A 252 -7.38 2.74 -19.22
C LYS A 252 -6.74 4.11 -19.15
N THR A 253 -5.42 4.15 -19.31
CA THR A 253 -4.60 5.37 -19.25
C THR A 253 -3.70 5.49 -20.46
N VAL A 254 -3.07 6.65 -20.59
CA VAL A 254 -2.04 6.92 -21.59
C VAL A 254 -0.75 7.24 -20.86
N ILE A 255 0.26 6.40 -20.99
CA ILE A 255 1.59 6.67 -20.42
C ILE A 255 2.14 7.98 -20.99
N GLY A 256 2.72 8.85 -20.15
CA GLY A 256 3.22 10.15 -20.59
C GLY A 256 2.14 11.12 -21.04
N MET A 257 0.91 10.98 -20.56
CA MET A 257 -0.23 11.83 -20.89
C MET A 257 0.12 13.32 -20.85
N GLY A 258 -0.11 14.01 -21.95
CA GLY A 258 0.20 15.43 -22.11
C GLY A 258 1.51 15.71 -22.86
N SER A 259 2.37 14.72 -23.11
CA SER A 259 3.54 14.84 -24.00
C SER A 259 3.07 14.73 -25.44
N PRO A 260 3.22 15.78 -26.29
CA PRO A 260 2.62 15.77 -27.61
C PRO A 260 3.24 14.80 -28.60
N ASN A 261 4.52 14.43 -28.42
CA ASN A 261 5.24 13.58 -29.37
C ASN A 261 5.65 12.22 -28.79
N LYS A 262 5.62 12.04 -27.47
CA LYS A 262 6.10 10.84 -26.79
C LYS A 262 5.05 10.10 -25.98
N ALA A 263 3.87 10.68 -25.74
CA ALA A 263 2.77 9.98 -25.10
C ALA A 263 2.44 8.66 -25.83
N ASP A 264 2.03 7.63 -25.09
CA ASP A 264 1.69 6.30 -25.62
C ASP A 264 2.88 5.56 -26.27
N THR A 265 4.11 5.88 -25.84
CA THR A 265 5.31 5.21 -26.30
C THR A 265 6.20 4.78 -25.15
N HIS A 266 7.06 3.79 -25.37
CA HIS A 266 8.06 3.35 -24.39
C HIS A 266 9.13 4.42 -24.08
N GLU A 267 9.29 5.44 -24.95
CA GLU A 267 10.28 6.51 -24.74
C GLU A 267 10.06 7.34 -23.49
N VAL A 268 8.81 7.41 -23.00
CA VAL A 268 8.49 8.10 -21.74
C VAL A 268 8.53 7.19 -20.52
N HIS A 269 8.69 5.88 -20.71
CA HIS A 269 8.62 4.92 -19.62
C HIS A 269 9.75 5.15 -18.62
N GLY A 270 11.00 5.08 -19.05
CA GLY A 270 12.17 5.05 -18.17
C GLY A 270 13.26 6.06 -18.51
N ALA A 271 12.93 7.16 -19.21
CA ALA A 271 13.88 8.19 -19.60
C ALA A 271 13.30 9.60 -19.44
N ALA A 272 14.19 10.59 -19.26
CA ALA A 272 13.79 11.99 -19.30
C ALA A 272 13.20 12.37 -20.66
N LEU A 273 12.18 13.24 -20.66
CA LEU A 273 11.51 13.69 -21.89
C LEU A 273 12.44 14.42 -22.86
N GLY A 274 13.44 15.12 -22.33
CA GLY A 274 14.32 16.05 -23.06
C GLY A 274 13.72 17.46 -23.10
N ASP A 275 14.60 18.45 -23.17
CA ASP A 275 14.22 19.89 -23.08
C ASP A 275 13.21 20.30 -24.15
N THR A 276 13.37 19.79 -25.39
CA THR A 276 12.44 20.10 -26.49
C THR A 276 11.05 19.60 -26.21
N GLU A 277 10.93 18.35 -25.73
CA GLU A 277 9.64 17.73 -25.43
C GLU A 277 8.97 18.39 -24.22
N ILE A 278 9.73 18.75 -23.17
CA ILE A 278 9.21 19.48 -22.01
C ILE A 278 8.68 20.85 -22.44
N ALA A 279 9.41 21.57 -23.30
CA ALA A 279 8.97 22.86 -23.82
C ALA A 279 7.66 22.77 -24.62
N ALA A 280 7.44 21.66 -25.34
CA ALA A 280 6.20 21.37 -26.03
C ALA A 280 5.09 20.89 -25.09
N THR A 281 5.42 20.09 -24.06
CA THR A 281 4.47 19.54 -23.09
C THR A 281 3.81 20.62 -22.24
N ARG A 282 4.56 21.59 -21.72
CA ARG A 282 4.04 22.65 -20.83
C ARG A 282 2.80 23.36 -21.39
N PRO A 283 2.85 23.99 -22.57
CA PRO A 283 1.68 24.64 -23.13
C PRO A 283 0.54 23.65 -23.47
N HIS A 284 0.88 22.40 -23.85
CA HIS A 284 -0.10 21.36 -24.17
C HIS A 284 -0.95 20.97 -22.96
N ILE A 285 -0.33 20.83 -21.78
CA ILE A 285 -1.05 20.59 -20.53
C ILE A 285 -1.62 21.87 -19.89
N GLY A 286 -1.38 23.03 -20.48
CA GLY A 286 -1.82 24.34 -19.95
C GLY A 286 -1.00 24.84 -18.77
N TRP A 287 0.24 24.37 -18.58
CA TRP A 287 1.12 24.70 -17.47
C TRP A 287 2.22 25.68 -17.91
N ASN A 288 1.98 26.97 -17.72
CA ASN A 288 2.89 28.05 -18.19
C ASN A 288 3.84 28.58 -17.11
N HIS A 289 4.12 27.76 -16.08
CA HIS A 289 5.04 28.12 -14.99
C HIS A 289 6.45 27.56 -15.25
N LEU A 290 7.44 28.15 -14.60
CA LEU A 290 8.83 27.70 -14.66
C LEU A 290 9.00 26.31 -13.99
N PRO A 291 10.07 25.58 -14.30
CA PRO A 291 10.36 24.32 -13.63
C PRO A 291 10.36 24.46 -12.09
N PHE A 292 9.67 23.53 -11.41
CA PHE A 292 9.49 23.51 -9.96
C PHE A 292 8.70 24.70 -9.37
N GLU A 293 8.05 25.50 -10.18
CA GLU A 293 7.18 26.58 -9.75
C GLU A 293 5.74 26.09 -9.69
N ILE A 294 5.15 26.11 -8.49
CA ILE A 294 3.74 25.73 -8.26
C ILE A 294 3.03 26.96 -7.75
N PRO A 295 1.93 27.39 -8.41
CA PRO A 295 1.10 28.51 -7.96
C PRO A 295 0.53 28.28 -6.55
N GLN A 296 0.37 29.38 -5.80
CA GLN A 296 -0.13 29.30 -4.43
C GLN A 296 -1.56 28.76 -4.36
N GLU A 297 -2.40 29.07 -5.34
CA GLU A 297 -3.75 28.54 -5.46
C GLU A 297 -3.79 27.03 -5.66
N VAL A 298 -2.82 26.46 -6.39
CA VAL A 298 -2.68 25.01 -6.57
C VAL A 298 -2.27 24.36 -5.26
N TYR A 299 -1.29 24.94 -4.53
CA TYR A 299 -0.94 24.47 -3.19
C TYR A 299 -2.13 24.52 -2.22
N ALA A 300 -2.92 25.61 -2.24
CA ALA A 300 -4.05 25.76 -1.35
C ALA A 300 -5.13 24.68 -1.57
N MET A 301 -5.27 24.21 -2.79
CA MET A 301 -6.24 23.17 -3.13
C MET A 301 -5.75 21.76 -2.82
N TRP A 302 -4.43 21.52 -2.97
CA TRP A 302 -3.82 20.24 -2.61
C TRP A 302 -3.63 20.07 -1.10
N ASP A 303 -3.57 21.15 -0.32
CA ASP A 303 -3.23 21.12 1.10
C ASP A 303 -4.19 20.23 1.93
N GLY A 304 -3.72 19.04 2.27
CA GLY A 304 -4.46 18.06 3.07
C GLY A 304 -4.40 18.27 4.58
N ARG A 305 -3.59 19.23 5.09
CA ARG A 305 -3.30 19.36 6.53
C ARG A 305 -4.54 19.67 7.38
N ALA A 306 -5.37 20.60 6.92
CA ALA A 306 -6.59 20.95 7.67
C ALA A 306 -7.62 19.81 7.67
N LYS A 307 -7.83 19.16 6.52
CA LYS A 307 -8.69 17.98 6.38
C LYS A 307 -8.17 16.82 7.23
N GLY A 308 -6.87 16.53 7.14
CA GLY A 308 -6.24 15.43 7.88
C GLY A 308 -6.33 15.63 9.40
N LYS A 309 -6.03 16.85 9.89
CA LYS A 309 -6.18 17.20 11.31
C LYS A 309 -7.62 17.02 11.79
N LYS A 310 -8.61 17.40 10.98
CA LYS A 310 -10.03 17.22 11.33
C LYS A 310 -10.36 15.72 11.44
N LEU A 311 -10.01 14.91 10.46
CA LEU A 311 -10.27 13.46 10.46
C LEU A 311 -9.63 12.76 11.66
N GLU A 312 -8.38 13.08 11.96
CA GLU A 312 -7.70 12.52 13.12
C GLU A 312 -8.32 12.99 14.44
N THR A 313 -8.77 14.25 14.54
CA THR A 313 -9.46 14.75 15.74
C THR A 313 -10.78 14.02 15.94
N GLU A 314 -11.56 13.78 14.89
CA GLU A 314 -12.81 13.00 14.96
C GLU A 314 -12.54 11.57 15.43
N TRP A 315 -11.48 10.94 14.91
CA TRP A 315 -11.05 9.62 15.37
C TRP A 315 -10.60 9.63 16.84
N ASN A 316 -9.79 10.61 17.26
CA ASN A 316 -9.32 10.75 18.63
C ASN A 316 -10.49 10.92 19.63
N ASN A 317 -11.54 11.66 19.25
CA ASN A 317 -12.73 11.81 20.08
C ASN A 317 -13.46 10.47 20.23
N LYS A 318 -13.67 9.73 19.14
CA LYS A 318 -14.25 8.38 19.17
C LYS A 318 -13.39 7.43 20.02
N PHE A 319 -12.07 7.49 19.87
CA PHE A 319 -11.15 6.66 20.64
C PHE A 319 -11.16 7.01 22.14
N ALA A 320 -11.35 8.27 22.53
CA ALA A 320 -11.52 8.67 23.92
C ALA A 320 -12.77 8.05 24.55
N GLU A 321 -13.90 8.07 23.83
CA GLU A 321 -15.13 7.40 24.29
C GLU A 321 -14.96 5.87 24.34
N TYR A 322 -14.25 5.28 23.39
CA TYR A 322 -13.90 3.86 23.40
C TYR A 322 -13.05 3.50 24.61
N LYS A 323 -12.06 4.33 24.96
CA LYS A 323 -11.18 4.14 26.11
C LYS A 323 -11.96 4.15 27.44
N GLU A 324 -12.99 4.96 27.57
CA GLU A 324 -13.84 4.98 28.76
C GLU A 324 -14.65 3.68 28.90
N LYS A 325 -15.14 3.13 27.80
CA LYS A 325 -15.98 1.91 27.79
C LYS A 325 -15.17 0.61 27.79
N TYR A 326 -14.03 0.61 27.15
CA TYR A 326 -13.18 -0.57 26.90
C TYR A 326 -11.71 -0.27 27.27
N PRO A 327 -11.42 0.02 28.56
CA PRO A 327 -10.09 0.49 28.97
C PRO A 327 -8.97 -0.52 28.74
N ALA A 328 -9.25 -1.83 28.89
CA ALA A 328 -8.26 -2.88 28.68
C ALA A 328 -7.92 -3.03 27.18
N GLU A 329 -8.94 -3.09 26.32
CA GLU A 329 -8.77 -3.21 24.88
C GLU A 329 -8.08 -1.97 24.29
N SER A 330 -8.43 -0.77 24.77
CA SER A 330 -7.81 0.46 24.32
C SER A 330 -6.33 0.54 24.70
N ALA A 331 -5.98 0.11 25.91
CA ALA A 331 -4.58 0.05 26.35
C ALA A 331 -3.78 -0.96 25.50
N GLU A 332 -4.36 -2.13 25.25
CA GLU A 332 -3.74 -3.16 24.43
C GLU A 332 -3.58 -2.73 22.97
N PHE A 333 -4.59 -2.06 22.40
CA PHE A 333 -4.49 -1.50 21.03
C PHE A 333 -3.32 -0.51 20.92
N VAL A 334 -3.24 0.46 21.84
CA VAL A 334 -2.15 1.44 21.86
C VAL A 334 -0.80 0.76 22.03
N ARG A 335 -0.68 -0.22 22.94
CA ARG A 335 0.54 -0.98 23.17
C ARG A 335 1.01 -1.68 21.89
N ARG A 336 0.10 -2.40 21.21
CA ARG A 336 0.44 -3.09 19.95
C ARG A 336 0.86 -2.11 18.86
N MET A 337 0.11 -1.01 18.68
CA MET A 337 0.40 -0.01 17.66
C MET A 337 1.69 0.77 17.93
N SER A 338 2.13 0.89 19.19
CA SER A 338 3.42 1.49 19.56
C SER A 338 4.60 0.50 19.44
N GLY A 339 4.32 -0.80 19.25
CA GLY A 339 5.34 -1.84 19.20
C GLY A 339 5.94 -2.21 20.57
N GLU A 340 5.30 -1.76 21.66
CA GLU A 340 5.73 -2.11 23.02
C GLU A 340 5.33 -3.55 23.38
N LEU A 341 6.25 -4.29 23.99
CA LEU A 341 5.98 -5.63 24.50
C LEU A 341 5.24 -5.55 25.86
N LEU A 342 4.55 -6.63 26.22
CA LEU A 342 3.86 -6.72 27.50
C LEU A 342 4.82 -6.51 28.68
N ALA A 343 4.33 -5.87 29.74
CA ALA A 343 5.07 -5.77 31.01
C ALA A 343 5.44 -7.18 31.50
N GLY A 344 6.67 -7.36 31.96
CA GLY A 344 7.16 -8.68 32.38
C GLY A 344 7.60 -9.62 31.26
N TRP A 345 7.65 -9.14 29.99
CA TRP A 345 8.08 -9.95 28.85
C TRP A 345 9.46 -10.56 29.04
N ARG A 346 10.43 -9.80 29.55
CA ARG A 346 11.79 -10.29 29.77
C ARG A 346 11.83 -11.44 30.77
N GLU A 347 11.14 -11.28 31.90
CA GLU A 347 11.03 -12.31 32.95
C GLU A 347 10.34 -13.56 32.43
N HIS A 348 9.33 -13.40 31.57
CA HIS A 348 8.64 -14.51 30.92
C HIS A 348 9.59 -15.30 30.01
N VAL A 349 10.38 -14.62 29.19
CA VAL A 349 11.37 -15.24 28.28
C VAL A 349 12.47 -15.92 29.07
N ASP A 350 13.04 -15.26 30.07
CA ASP A 350 14.09 -15.83 30.92
C ASP A 350 13.59 -17.09 31.66
N GLY A 351 12.33 -17.04 32.15
CA GLY A 351 11.70 -18.23 32.76
C GLY A 351 11.45 -19.35 31.75
N LEU A 352 11.09 -19.06 30.52
CA LEU A 352 10.96 -20.07 29.46
C LEU A 352 12.29 -20.72 29.15
N ILE A 353 13.34 -19.94 28.96
CA ILE A 353 14.71 -20.43 28.72
C ILE A 353 15.17 -21.34 29.88
N GLY A 354 14.95 -20.92 31.14
CA GLY A 354 15.26 -21.73 32.31
C GLY A 354 14.56 -23.09 32.32
N ARG A 355 13.25 -23.10 31.98
CA ARG A 355 12.48 -24.36 31.90
C ARG A 355 12.98 -25.28 30.77
N VAL A 356 13.31 -24.74 29.62
CA VAL A 356 13.85 -25.51 28.48
C VAL A 356 15.21 -26.08 28.84
N ASN A 357 16.09 -25.27 29.43
CA ASN A 357 17.42 -25.74 29.86
C ASN A 357 17.35 -26.83 30.96
N ALA A 358 16.40 -26.74 31.87
CA ALA A 358 16.25 -27.75 32.94
C ALA A 358 15.81 -29.13 32.41
N LYS A 359 15.13 -29.18 31.25
CA LYS A 359 14.65 -30.43 30.65
C LYS A 359 15.77 -31.27 29.99
N GLN A 360 16.82 -30.60 29.48
CA GLN A 360 17.95 -31.27 28.78
C GLN A 360 17.48 -32.22 27.64
N GLU A 361 16.39 -31.87 26.93
CA GLU A 361 15.82 -32.74 25.89
C GLU A 361 16.60 -32.63 24.58
N THR A 362 16.83 -33.80 23.96
CA THR A 362 17.34 -33.88 22.58
C THR A 362 16.16 -34.03 21.63
N ILE A 363 15.84 -32.99 20.90
CA ILE A 363 14.66 -32.91 20.01
C ILE A 363 15.02 -32.34 18.63
N ALA A 364 14.17 -32.61 17.64
CA ALA A 364 14.33 -32.01 16.31
C ALA A 364 14.15 -30.47 16.38
N SER A 365 14.88 -29.72 15.56
CA SER A 365 14.83 -28.25 15.51
C SER A 365 13.42 -27.70 15.32
N ARG A 366 12.61 -28.33 14.46
CA ARG A 366 11.17 -27.97 14.28
C ARG A 366 10.36 -28.12 15.57
N LYS A 367 10.67 -29.12 16.41
CA LYS A 367 10.01 -29.31 17.71
C LYS A 367 10.48 -28.27 18.72
N ALA A 368 11.75 -27.89 18.69
CA ALA A 368 12.27 -26.79 19.50
C ALA A 368 11.59 -25.46 19.12
N SER A 369 11.42 -25.20 17.83
CA SER A 369 10.67 -24.04 17.33
C SER A 369 9.22 -24.04 17.80
N GLN A 370 8.50 -25.17 17.67
CA GLN A 370 7.14 -25.29 18.18
C GLN A 370 7.04 -25.03 19.70
N ASN A 371 7.96 -25.60 20.47
CA ASN A 371 7.99 -25.39 21.92
C ASN A 371 8.24 -23.91 22.27
N ALA A 372 9.04 -23.19 21.48
CA ALA A 372 9.24 -21.75 21.64
C ALA A 372 7.95 -20.98 21.32
N ILE A 373 7.28 -21.29 20.21
CA ILE A 373 5.98 -20.67 19.86
C ILE A 373 4.96 -20.93 20.96
N GLU A 374 4.79 -22.17 21.40
CA GLU A 374 3.88 -22.56 22.48
C GLU A 374 4.18 -21.83 23.80
N GLY A 375 5.47 -21.57 24.06
CA GLY A 375 5.89 -20.87 25.27
C GLY A 375 5.73 -19.36 25.21
N LEU A 376 5.82 -18.74 24.03
CA LEU A 376 5.82 -17.29 23.83
C LEU A 376 4.44 -16.73 23.46
N ALA A 377 3.72 -17.40 22.55
CA ALA A 377 2.48 -16.91 21.97
C ALA A 377 1.38 -16.55 22.99
N PRO A 378 1.20 -17.27 24.12
CA PRO A 378 0.21 -16.87 25.14
C PRO A 378 0.45 -15.49 25.75
N SER A 379 1.71 -15.03 25.77
CA SER A 379 2.13 -13.72 26.28
C SER A 379 2.47 -12.72 25.17
N LEU A 380 2.11 -13.05 23.91
CA LEU A 380 2.39 -12.21 22.74
C LEU A 380 1.19 -12.25 21.78
N PRO A 381 0.04 -11.65 22.17
CA PRO A 381 -1.20 -11.74 21.42
C PRO A 381 -1.12 -11.12 20.01
N GLU A 382 -0.14 -10.27 19.75
CA GLU A 382 0.20 -9.71 18.43
C GLU A 382 0.97 -10.68 17.52
N LEU A 383 1.37 -11.88 18.01
CA LEU A 383 2.07 -12.87 17.21
C LEU A 383 1.10 -13.58 16.26
N VAL A 384 1.24 -13.34 14.97
CA VAL A 384 0.43 -13.95 13.91
C VAL A 384 1.29 -14.88 13.09
N GLY A 385 0.97 -16.16 13.12
CA GLY A 385 1.75 -17.19 12.46
C GLY A 385 1.22 -17.64 11.11
N GLY A 386 2.04 -18.40 10.39
CA GLY A 386 1.63 -19.04 9.16
C GLY A 386 2.64 -20.05 8.63
N SER A 387 2.23 -20.78 7.60
CA SER A 387 3.11 -21.71 6.89
C SER A 387 2.70 -21.82 5.42
N ALA A 388 3.69 -22.00 4.56
CA ALA A 388 3.48 -22.31 3.14
C ALA A 388 3.15 -23.80 2.97
N ASP A 389 1.93 -24.18 3.38
CA ASP A 389 1.36 -25.55 3.30
C ASP A 389 2.12 -26.65 4.05
N LEU A 390 2.92 -26.27 5.04
CA LEU A 390 3.79 -27.21 5.79
C LEU A 390 3.52 -27.20 7.31
N ALA A 391 2.36 -26.69 7.76
CA ALA A 391 2.05 -26.49 9.18
C ALA A 391 2.29 -27.75 10.05
N GLY A 392 1.87 -28.92 9.55
CA GLY A 392 2.07 -30.21 10.24
C GLY A 392 3.50 -30.76 10.15
N SER A 393 4.27 -30.35 9.13
CA SER A 393 5.63 -30.84 8.90
C SER A 393 6.68 -30.00 9.60
N ASN A 394 6.55 -28.68 9.59
CA ASN A 394 7.46 -27.75 10.25
C ASN A 394 6.99 -27.31 11.65
N LEU A 395 5.83 -27.82 12.08
CA LEU A 395 5.29 -27.66 13.45
C LEU A 395 5.11 -26.18 13.85
N THR A 396 4.38 -25.42 13.04
CA THR A 396 4.12 -23.99 13.27
C THR A 396 2.83 -23.69 14.00
N LEU A 397 1.97 -24.70 14.18
CA LEU A 397 0.76 -24.57 15.01
C LEU A 397 1.11 -24.73 16.48
N TRP A 398 0.42 -23.98 17.33
CA TRP A 398 0.45 -24.08 18.78
C TRP A 398 -0.97 -24.25 19.33
N SER A 399 -1.13 -24.57 20.61
CA SER A 399 -2.43 -24.93 21.22
C SER A 399 -3.50 -23.85 21.12
N GLY A 400 -3.09 -22.57 21.03
CA GLY A 400 -4.00 -21.42 20.87
C GLY A 400 -4.14 -20.93 19.43
N SER A 401 -3.63 -21.66 18.42
CA SER A 401 -3.77 -21.26 17.02
C SER A 401 -5.22 -21.23 16.57
N LYS A 402 -5.63 -20.12 15.98
CA LYS A 402 -6.96 -19.92 15.37
C LYS A 402 -6.79 -19.44 13.94
N ALA A 403 -7.33 -20.20 12.99
CA ALA A 403 -7.25 -19.87 11.58
C ALA A 403 -7.97 -18.54 11.29
N ILE A 404 -7.33 -17.71 10.47
CA ILE A 404 -7.95 -16.53 9.87
C ILE A 404 -8.70 -16.98 8.63
N SER A 405 -9.94 -16.54 8.47
CA SER A 405 -10.79 -16.82 7.30
C SER A 405 -11.49 -15.55 6.81
N GLN A 406 -12.32 -15.69 5.80
CA GLN A 406 -13.16 -14.59 5.33
C GLN A 406 -14.08 -14.06 6.44
N GLU A 407 -14.58 -14.93 7.31
CA GLU A 407 -15.61 -14.61 8.32
C GLU A 407 -15.05 -14.39 9.71
N THR A 408 -13.84 -14.89 9.99
CA THR A 408 -13.27 -14.90 11.35
C THR A 408 -11.91 -14.24 11.39
N GLY A 409 -11.67 -13.46 12.45
CA GLY A 409 -10.34 -13.11 12.89
C GLY A 409 -9.60 -14.33 13.46
N GLY A 410 -8.33 -14.16 13.79
CA GLY A 410 -7.49 -15.23 14.35
C GLY A 410 -6.03 -14.81 14.40
N ASN A 411 -5.16 -15.79 14.60
CA ASN A 411 -3.72 -15.59 14.75
C ASN A 411 -2.88 -16.55 13.90
N TYR A 412 -3.51 -17.24 12.95
CA TYR A 412 -2.80 -18.17 12.07
C TYR A 412 -3.31 -18.11 10.64
N ILE A 413 -2.38 -17.96 9.68
CA ILE A 413 -2.64 -17.83 8.25
C ILE A 413 -2.20 -19.11 7.54
N TYR A 414 -3.11 -19.76 6.85
CA TYR A 414 -2.79 -20.82 5.91
C TYR A 414 -2.45 -20.19 4.56
N TYR A 415 -1.16 -19.98 4.31
CA TYR A 415 -0.71 -19.33 3.06
C TYR A 415 -0.88 -20.22 1.82
N GLY A 416 -0.99 -21.56 2.00
CA GLY A 416 -0.85 -22.50 0.90
C GLY A 416 0.57 -22.50 0.34
N VAL A 417 0.80 -23.12 -0.81
CA VAL A 417 2.14 -23.20 -1.43
C VAL A 417 2.47 -21.86 -2.10
N ARG A 418 2.88 -20.86 -1.28
CA ARG A 418 3.15 -19.46 -1.68
C ARG A 418 4.27 -18.87 -0.83
N GLU A 419 5.48 -19.39 -0.93
CA GLU A 419 6.61 -18.94 -0.10
C GLU A 419 6.94 -17.47 -0.31
N PHE A 420 6.99 -17.01 -1.56
CA PHE A 420 7.32 -15.63 -1.89
C PHE A 420 6.19 -14.67 -1.50
N GLY A 421 4.96 -15.01 -1.82
CA GLY A 421 3.77 -14.26 -1.39
C GLY A 421 3.64 -14.19 0.13
N MET A 422 3.88 -15.28 0.84
CA MET A 422 3.90 -15.33 2.31
C MET A 422 4.88 -14.31 2.88
N SER A 423 6.13 -14.31 2.39
CA SER A 423 7.18 -13.41 2.88
C SER A 423 6.84 -11.94 2.64
N ALA A 424 6.31 -11.60 1.47
CA ALA A 424 5.91 -10.22 1.16
C ALA A 424 4.64 -9.78 1.91
N VAL A 425 3.68 -10.67 2.12
CA VAL A 425 2.51 -10.39 2.97
C VAL A 425 2.93 -10.14 4.41
N MET A 426 3.90 -10.91 4.94
CA MET A 426 4.47 -10.67 6.27
C MET A 426 5.15 -9.30 6.37
N ASN A 427 5.86 -8.85 5.33
CA ASN A 427 6.39 -7.49 5.30
C ASN A 427 5.26 -6.45 5.47
N GLY A 428 4.16 -6.62 4.76
CA GLY A 428 2.99 -5.75 4.87
C GLY A 428 2.35 -5.76 6.26
N LEU A 429 2.18 -6.94 6.87
CA LEU A 429 1.68 -7.10 8.25
C LEU A 429 2.56 -6.34 9.24
N SER A 430 3.89 -6.50 9.14
CA SER A 430 4.85 -5.85 10.03
C SER A 430 4.88 -4.33 9.85
N LEU A 431 4.90 -3.84 8.61
CA LEU A 431 4.93 -2.41 8.29
C LEU A 431 3.65 -1.67 8.68
N HIS A 432 2.51 -2.37 8.67
CA HIS A 432 1.24 -1.81 9.16
C HIS A 432 1.33 -1.42 10.63
N GLY A 433 2.01 -2.21 11.44
CA GLY A 433 2.08 -2.10 12.90
C GLY A 433 0.98 -2.91 13.60
N GLY A 434 1.18 -3.16 14.90
CA GLY A 434 0.24 -3.89 15.75
C GLY A 434 0.31 -5.42 15.63
N ILE A 435 1.16 -5.95 14.74
CA ILE A 435 1.32 -7.38 14.46
C ILE A 435 2.80 -7.73 14.36
N ILE A 436 3.18 -8.85 14.93
CA ILE A 436 4.48 -9.51 14.78
C ILE A 436 4.25 -10.79 13.97
N PRO A 437 4.53 -10.81 12.66
CA PRO A 437 4.28 -11.98 11.84
C PRO A 437 5.42 -12.98 11.95
N TYR A 438 5.08 -14.29 11.82
CA TYR A 438 6.05 -15.33 11.49
C TYR A 438 5.51 -16.24 10.40
N GLY A 439 6.40 -16.70 9.54
CA GLY A 439 6.08 -17.64 8.46
C GLY A 439 7.08 -18.77 8.41
N ALA A 440 6.66 -19.91 7.88
CA ALA A 440 7.53 -21.05 7.80
C ALA A 440 7.39 -21.84 6.50
N THR A 441 8.51 -22.38 6.08
CA THR A 441 8.62 -23.38 5.02
C THR A 441 9.82 -24.28 5.34
N PHE A 442 10.10 -25.29 4.52
CA PHE A 442 11.36 -26.03 4.65
C PHE A 442 12.55 -25.18 4.22
N LEU A 443 13.71 -25.42 4.84
CA LEU A 443 14.93 -24.64 4.57
C LEU A 443 15.26 -24.56 3.07
N MET A 444 15.12 -25.67 2.33
CA MET A 444 15.38 -25.70 0.90
C MET A 444 14.42 -24.83 0.08
N PHE A 445 13.24 -24.51 0.60
CA PHE A 445 12.27 -23.63 -0.07
C PHE A 445 12.41 -22.15 0.34
N SER A 446 13.35 -21.82 1.23
CA SER A 446 13.67 -20.42 1.56
C SER A 446 14.17 -19.63 0.34
N GLU A 447 14.70 -20.33 -0.68
CA GLU A 447 15.12 -19.72 -1.95
C GLU A 447 13.92 -19.14 -2.75
N TYR A 448 12.69 -19.63 -2.50
CA TYR A 448 11.47 -19.06 -3.06
C TYR A 448 10.96 -17.83 -2.27
N ALA A 449 11.53 -17.54 -1.15
CA ALA A 449 11.13 -16.46 -0.25
C ALA A 449 12.10 -15.29 -0.25
#